data_727bac9c4b24d8352302613ea7c06a1f
#
_entry.id   727bac9c4b24d8352302613ea7c06a1f
#
_cell.length_a   1.000
_cell.length_b   1.000
_cell.length_c   1.000
_cell.angle_alpha   90.00
_cell.angle_beta   90.00
_cell.angle_gamma   90.00
#
_symmetry.space_group_name_H-M   'P 1'
#
loop_
_entity.id
_entity.type
_entity.pdbx_description
1 polymer ?
#
loop_
_entity_poly.entity_id
_entity_poly.type
_entity_poly.pdbx_seq_one_letter_code
_entity_poly.pdbx_strand_id
1 'polypeptide(L)'
;MEAFLRRNDVAGRKAAQRAIFHVQRELEDAAADNAAIVLCDRGTVDGAAYWPGPDDYFAAVNTTQAAELRRYDAVIHLRTPPLGNGYNHQNPLRTETAHDAAGVDRRILKVWETHPRRFVVDATPDFLSKVGRVLELIRAELPECCRHHVVPGLDRVMKIPAPAA
;
A
#
# COMPACT_ATOMS: atom_id res chain seq x y z
N MET A 1 -13.00 4.09 19.71
CA MET A 1 -12.40 3.44 18.53
C MET A 1 -11.45 2.31 18.89
N GLU A 2 -10.56 2.43 19.86
CA GLU A 2 -9.64 1.36 20.32
C GLU A 2 -10.33 0.07 20.77
N ALA A 3 -11.43 0.16 21.51
CA ALA A 3 -12.19 -1.01 21.97
C ALA A 3 -12.87 -1.79 20.82
N PHE A 4 -13.18 -1.10 19.72
CA PHE A 4 -13.76 -1.69 18.51
C PHE A 4 -12.70 -2.47 17.70
N LEU A 5 -11.49 -1.94 17.62
CA LEU A 5 -10.37 -2.60 16.92
C LEU A 5 -9.80 -3.81 17.70
N ARG A 6 -9.98 -3.84 19.02
CA ARG A 6 -9.56 -4.95 19.89
C ARG A 6 -10.53 -6.13 19.92
N ARG A 7 -11.73 -6.00 19.37
CA ARG A 7 -12.64 -7.13 19.25
C ARG A 7 -12.11 -8.12 18.22
N ASN A 8 -11.63 -9.24 18.75
CA ASN A 8 -11.07 -10.33 17.94
C ASN A 8 -12.17 -11.21 17.31
N ASP A 9 -13.43 -10.77 17.37
CA ASP A 9 -14.54 -11.47 16.75
C ASP A 9 -14.63 -11.17 15.25
N VAL A 10 -15.09 -12.13 14.47
CA VAL A 10 -15.22 -12.04 13.01
C VAL A 10 -16.15 -10.90 12.59
N ALA A 11 -17.24 -10.69 13.29
CA ALA A 11 -18.23 -9.66 12.97
C ALA A 11 -17.64 -8.25 13.15
N GLY A 12 -16.94 -8.03 14.26
CA GLY A 12 -16.26 -6.75 14.53
C GLY A 12 -15.19 -6.44 13.49
N ARG A 13 -14.37 -7.43 13.10
CA ARG A 13 -13.35 -7.26 12.06
C ARG A 13 -13.97 -6.96 10.70
N LYS A 14 -15.06 -7.62 10.32
CA LYS A 14 -15.80 -7.30 9.08
C LYS A 14 -16.38 -5.88 9.11
N ALA A 15 -16.97 -5.46 10.22
CA ALA A 15 -17.50 -4.11 10.38
C ALA A 15 -16.39 -3.06 10.25
N ALA A 16 -15.21 -3.31 10.85
CA ALA A 16 -14.05 -2.43 10.72
C ALA A 16 -13.58 -2.32 9.26
N GLN A 17 -13.46 -3.44 8.53
CA GLN A 17 -13.02 -3.41 7.13
C GLN A 17 -14.02 -2.68 6.21
N ARG A 18 -15.33 -2.83 6.44
CA ARG A 18 -16.33 -2.05 5.69
C ARG A 18 -16.20 -0.55 5.98
N ALA A 19 -16.04 -0.17 7.25
CA ALA A 19 -15.86 1.23 7.61
C ALA A 19 -14.60 1.84 6.99
N ILE A 20 -13.47 1.12 7.05
CA ILE A 20 -12.21 1.52 6.41
C ILE A 20 -12.41 1.72 4.90
N PHE A 21 -13.04 0.76 4.22
CA PHE A 21 -13.31 0.85 2.79
C PHE A 21 -14.06 2.14 2.42
N HIS A 22 -15.18 2.42 3.09
CA HIS A 22 -16.00 3.59 2.75
C HIS A 22 -15.27 4.91 3.06
N VAL A 23 -14.59 5.01 4.21
CA VAL A 23 -13.82 6.21 4.54
C VAL A 23 -12.68 6.44 3.55
N GLN A 24 -11.94 5.37 3.20
CA GLN A 24 -10.84 5.47 2.25
C GLN A 24 -11.34 5.91 0.87
N ARG A 25 -12.43 5.31 0.39
CA ARG A 25 -13.02 5.66 -0.89
C ARG A 25 -13.45 7.12 -0.97
N GLU A 26 -14.14 7.63 0.05
CA GLU A 26 -14.54 9.04 0.14
C GLU A 26 -13.33 9.99 0.14
N LEU A 27 -12.25 9.62 0.86
CA LEU A 27 -11.02 10.43 0.88
C LEU A 27 -10.29 10.43 -0.46
N GLU A 28 -10.25 9.29 -1.16
CA GLU A 28 -9.66 9.17 -2.49
C GLU A 28 -10.46 9.99 -3.52
N ASP A 29 -11.80 9.88 -3.50
CA ASP A 29 -12.67 10.60 -4.43
C ASP A 29 -12.54 12.13 -4.19
N ALA A 30 -12.56 12.59 -2.94
CA ALA A 30 -12.35 14.00 -2.61
C ALA A 30 -10.95 14.52 -3.00
N ALA A 31 -9.91 13.67 -2.91
CA ALA A 31 -8.57 14.04 -3.36
C ALA A 31 -8.49 14.13 -4.89
N ALA A 32 -9.12 13.22 -5.61
CA ALA A 32 -9.14 13.18 -7.07
C ALA A 32 -9.85 14.42 -7.69
N ASP A 33 -10.86 14.95 -7.01
CA ASP A 33 -11.54 16.18 -7.45
C ASP A 33 -10.63 17.43 -7.40
N ASN A 34 -9.56 17.39 -6.62
CA ASN A 34 -8.69 18.53 -6.36
C ASN A 34 -7.24 18.37 -6.85
N ALA A 35 -6.85 17.20 -7.33
CA ALA A 35 -5.49 16.92 -7.73
C ALA A 35 -5.41 16.06 -9.00
N ALA A 36 -4.47 16.39 -9.88
CA ALA A 36 -4.19 15.60 -11.08
C ALA A 36 -3.50 14.26 -10.75
N ILE A 37 -2.86 14.16 -9.60
CA ILE A 37 -2.14 12.98 -9.13
C ILE A 37 -2.45 12.78 -7.67
N VAL A 38 -2.90 11.59 -7.30
CA VAL A 38 -3.18 11.20 -5.92
C VAL A 38 -2.32 9.99 -5.58
N LEU A 39 -1.56 10.10 -4.50
CA LEU A 39 -0.80 8.98 -3.93
C LEU A 39 -1.56 8.44 -2.72
N CYS A 40 -2.06 7.22 -2.83
CA CYS A 40 -2.80 6.55 -1.78
C CYS A 40 -1.85 5.66 -0.96
N ASP A 41 -1.76 5.92 0.35
CA ASP A 41 -1.15 4.96 1.29
C ASP A 41 -2.17 3.89 1.63
N ARG A 42 -2.15 2.81 0.92
CA ARG A 42 -3.13 1.74 0.80
C ARG A 42 -4.21 2.02 -0.25
N GLY A 43 -4.74 0.93 -0.81
CA GLY A 43 -5.86 0.97 -1.73
C GLY A 43 -7.08 0.23 -1.18
N THR A 44 -8.28 0.55 -1.70
CA THR A 44 -9.55 -0.06 -1.28
C THR A 44 -9.57 -1.59 -1.41
N VAL A 45 -8.77 -2.13 -2.32
CA VAL A 45 -8.60 -3.59 -2.55
C VAL A 45 -7.90 -4.28 -1.38
N ASP A 46 -7.05 -3.57 -0.63
CA ASP A 46 -6.29 -4.13 0.50
C ASP A 46 -7.19 -4.73 1.58
N GLY A 47 -8.40 -4.19 1.76
CA GLY A 47 -9.37 -4.71 2.72
C GLY A 47 -9.69 -6.19 2.54
N ALA A 48 -9.64 -6.70 1.31
CA ALA A 48 -9.84 -8.13 1.03
C ALA A 48 -8.73 -9.01 1.64
N ALA A 49 -7.50 -8.50 1.76
CA ALA A 49 -6.39 -9.22 2.41
C ALA A 49 -6.57 -9.36 3.93
N TYR A 50 -7.36 -8.48 4.53
CA TYR A 50 -7.68 -8.46 5.97
C TYR A 50 -9.06 -9.05 6.29
N TRP A 51 -9.86 -9.36 5.25
CA TRP A 51 -11.21 -9.84 5.43
C TRP A 51 -11.25 -11.21 6.08
N PRO A 52 -11.96 -11.38 7.19
CA PRO A 52 -12.05 -12.66 7.88
C PRO A 52 -13.19 -13.52 7.34
N GLY A 53 -12.91 -14.78 7.08
CA GLY A 53 -13.92 -15.77 6.64
C GLY A 53 -13.94 -15.97 5.12
N PRO A 54 -14.81 -16.89 4.66
CA PRO A 54 -14.84 -17.33 3.27
C PRO A 54 -15.70 -16.47 2.35
N ASP A 55 -16.53 -15.59 2.92
CA ASP A 55 -17.45 -14.73 2.15
C ASP A 55 -16.73 -13.61 1.42
N ASP A 56 -17.30 -13.13 0.33
CA ASP A 56 -16.73 -12.14 -0.55
C ASP A 56 -16.72 -10.73 0.09
N TYR A 57 -15.52 -10.19 0.25
CA TYR A 57 -15.30 -8.82 0.74
C TYR A 57 -15.95 -7.78 -0.17
N PHE A 58 -15.76 -7.90 -1.49
CA PHE A 58 -16.27 -6.91 -2.45
C PHE A 58 -17.78 -6.87 -2.48
N ALA A 59 -18.44 -8.03 -2.41
CA ALA A 59 -19.89 -8.11 -2.26
C ALA A 59 -20.36 -7.46 -0.95
N ALA A 60 -19.60 -7.62 0.15
CA ALA A 60 -19.94 -7.03 1.45
C ALA A 60 -19.84 -5.51 1.50
N VAL A 61 -19.15 -4.88 0.55
CA VAL A 61 -19.03 -3.42 0.38
C VAL A 61 -19.70 -2.91 -0.90
N ASN A 62 -20.58 -3.73 -1.50
CA ASN A 62 -21.39 -3.41 -2.69
C ASN A 62 -20.58 -3.00 -3.91
N THR A 63 -19.46 -3.70 -4.20
CA THR A 63 -18.62 -3.48 -5.37
C THR A 63 -18.09 -4.80 -5.95
N THR A 64 -17.17 -4.73 -6.87
CA THR A 64 -16.43 -5.88 -7.42
C THR A 64 -14.93 -5.61 -7.39
N GLN A 65 -14.10 -6.65 -7.27
CA GLN A 65 -12.66 -6.51 -7.35
C GLN A 65 -12.22 -5.77 -8.63
N ALA A 66 -12.82 -6.13 -9.77
CA ALA A 66 -12.50 -5.50 -11.04
C ALA A 66 -12.85 -4.00 -11.08
N ALA A 67 -13.91 -3.57 -10.40
CA ALA A 67 -14.26 -2.16 -10.30
C ALA A 67 -13.25 -1.40 -9.45
N GLU A 68 -12.86 -1.96 -8.31
CA GLU A 68 -11.90 -1.33 -7.40
C GLU A 68 -10.48 -1.28 -8.00
N LEU A 69 -10.04 -2.33 -8.69
CA LEU A 69 -8.73 -2.32 -9.38
C LEU A 69 -8.62 -1.21 -10.42
N ARG A 70 -9.70 -0.91 -11.14
CA ARG A 70 -9.71 0.17 -12.16
C ARG A 70 -9.62 1.58 -11.61
N ARG A 71 -9.75 1.77 -10.31
CA ARG A 71 -9.59 3.09 -9.67
C ARG A 71 -8.14 3.55 -9.61
N TYR A 72 -7.20 2.64 -9.78
CA TYR A 72 -5.77 2.90 -9.65
C TYR A 72 -5.07 2.74 -10.99
N ASP A 73 -4.32 3.77 -11.41
CA ASP A 73 -3.53 3.73 -12.65
C ASP A 73 -2.30 2.84 -12.49
N ALA A 74 -1.70 2.82 -11.30
CA ALA A 74 -0.54 2.00 -10.98
C ALA A 74 -0.54 1.60 -9.50
N VAL A 75 0.05 0.45 -9.21
CA VAL A 75 0.23 -0.06 -7.85
C VAL A 75 1.70 -0.36 -7.60
N ILE A 76 2.24 0.21 -6.53
CA ILE A 76 3.60 -0.07 -6.08
C ILE A 76 3.53 -0.84 -4.76
N HIS A 77 3.81 -2.14 -4.81
CA HIS A 77 3.79 -3.01 -3.64
C HIS A 77 5.18 -3.11 -3.01
N LEU A 78 5.29 -2.60 -1.79
CA LEU A 78 6.54 -2.64 -1.02
C LEU A 78 6.56 -3.88 -0.14
N ARG A 79 7.37 -4.89 -0.51
CA ARG A 79 7.51 -6.13 0.24
C ARG A 79 7.97 -5.88 1.69
N THR A 80 7.36 -6.61 2.61
CA THR A 80 7.80 -6.63 4.00
C THR A 80 9.17 -7.31 4.12
N PRO A 81 10.12 -6.78 4.92
CA PRO A 81 11.39 -7.44 5.16
C PRO A 81 11.21 -8.86 5.75
N PRO A 82 12.08 -9.82 5.37
CA PRO A 82 12.05 -11.14 5.98
C PRO A 82 12.37 -11.06 7.48
N LEU A 83 11.95 -12.10 8.21
CA LEU A 83 12.23 -12.26 9.63
C LEU A 83 13.74 -12.08 9.91
N GLY A 84 14.07 -11.18 10.83
CA GLY A 84 15.46 -10.95 11.27
C GLY A 84 16.17 -9.77 10.62
N ASN A 85 15.70 -9.22 9.50
CA ASN A 85 16.34 -8.11 8.81
C ASN A 85 15.44 -6.85 8.82
N GLY A 86 15.66 -5.95 9.81
CA GLY A 86 15.07 -4.61 9.80
C GLY A 86 13.61 -4.48 10.23
N TYR A 87 12.98 -5.55 10.73
CA TYR A 87 11.65 -5.45 11.32
C TYR A 87 11.73 -4.73 12.66
N ASN A 88 11.19 -3.50 12.73
CA ASN A 88 11.23 -2.70 13.95
C ASN A 88 10.16 -3.16 14.94
N HIS A 89 10.58 -3.87 15.98
CA HIS A 89 9.73 -4.30 17.10
C HIS A 89 9.46 -3.20 18.14
N GLN A 90 10.06 -2.02 17.99
CA GLN A 90 9.95 -0.93 18.98
C GLN A 90 8.72 -0.03 18.78
N ASN A 91 7.94 -0.25 17.73
CA ASN A 91 6.73 0.53 17.52
C ASN A 91 5.56 -0.05 18.38
N PRO A 92 5.09 0.67 19.42
CA PRO A 92 4.04 0.17 20.32
C PRO A 92 2.68 0.01 19.65
N LEU A 93 2.49 0.59 18.46
CA LEU A 93 1.27 0.46 17.66
C LEU A 93 1.26 -0.80 16.78
N ARG A 94 2.41 -1.48 16.63
CA ARG A 94 2.51 -2.74 15.90
C ARG A 94 2.26 -3.91 16.84
N THR A 95 1.05 -4.43 16.79
CA THR A 95 0.65 -5.65 17.53
C THR A 95 0.86 -6.93 16.73
N GLU A 96 1.21 -6.83 15.45
CA GLU A 96 1.43 -7.97 14.56
C GLU A 96 2.86 -8.53 14.74
N THR A 97 2.97 -9.84 14.77
CA THR A 97 4.28 -10.50 14.70
C THR A 97 4.85 -10.37 13.28
N ALA A 98 6.16 -10.51 13.12
CA ALA A 98 6.78 -10.51 11.80
C ALA A 98 6.26 -11.65 10.89
N HIS A 99 5.83 -12.77 11.49
CA HIS A 99 5.17 -13.85 10.75
C HIS A 99 3.79 -13.43 10.23
N ASP A 100 3.00 -12.74 11.05
CA ASP A 100 1.68 -12.22 10.66
C ASP A 100 1.81 -11.19 9.53
N ALA A 101 2.79 -10.27 9.66
CA ALA A 101 3.09 -9.27 8.63
C ALA A 101 3.46 -9.92 7.28
N ALA A 102 4.28 -10.97 7.28
CA ALA A 102 4.60 -11.73 6.07
C ALA A 102 3.37 -12.45 5.48
N GLY A 103 2.46 -12.90 6.35
CA GLY A 103 1.17 -13.48 5.95
C GLY A 103 0.26 -12.46 5.26
N VAL A 104 0.15 -11.26 5.83
CA VAL A 104 -0.61 -10.13 5.26
C VAL A 104 0.00 -9.70 3.92
N ASP A 105 1.34 -9.54 3.85
CA ASP A 105 2.05 -9.18 2.63
C ASP A 105 1.71 -10.11 1.46
N ARG A 106 1.73 -11.43 1.68
CA ARG A 106 1.34 -12.41 0.66
C ARG A 106 -0.12 -12.27 0.22
N ARG A 107 -1.05 -12.01 1.15
CA ARG A 107 -2.47 -11.79 0.80
C ARG A 107 -2.67 -10.51 0.02
N ILE A 108 -1.98 -9.42 0.37
CA ILE A 108 -2.02 -8.16 -0.38
C ILE A 108 -1.48 -8.38 -1.79
N LEU A 109 -0.34 -9.07 -1.96
CA LEU A 109 0.16 -9.45 -3.28
C LEU A 109 -0.88 -10.19 -4.12
N LYS A 110 -1.62 -11.10 -3.49
CA LYS A 110 -2.63 -11.92 -4.18
C LYS A 110 -3.84 -11.10 -4.63
N VAL A 111 -4.35 -10.20 -3.79
CA VAL A 111 -5.55 -9.41 -4.15
C VAL A 111 -5.26 -8.38 -5.25
N TRP A 112 -4.01 -7.95 -5.40
CA TRP A 112 -3.56 -7.06 -6.47
C TRP A 112 -2.99 -7.78 -7.69
N GLU A 113 -2.98 -9.12 -7.71
CA GLU A 113 -2.28 -9.92 -8.74
C GLU A 113 -2.74 -9.60 -10.17
N THR A 114 -4.00 -9.30 -10.35
CA THR A 114 -4.60 -9.04 -11.65
C THR A 114 -4.54 -7.57 -12.10
N HIS A 115 -3.95 -6.69 -11.29
CA HIS A 115 -3.78 -5.30 -11.70
C HIS A 115 -2.72 -5.19 -12.81
N PRO A 116 -3.05 -4.55 -13.97
CA PRO A 116 -2.18 -4.56 -15.16
C PRO A 116 -0.85 -3.82 -14.97
N ARG A 117 -0.82 -2.80 -14.10
CA ARG A 117 0.38 -1.98 -13.82
C ARG A 117 0.77 -2.09 -12.36
N ARG A 118 1.21 -3.28 -11.98
CA ARG A 118 1.69 -3.57 -10.63
C ARG A 118 3.19 -3.74 -10.61
N PHE A 119 3.85 -2.95 -9.77
CA PHE A 119 5.28 -3.01 -9.51
C PHE A 119 5.52 -3.58 -8.11
N VAL A 120 6.40 -4.56 -8.00
CA VAL A 120 6.79 -5.14 -6.72
C VAL A 120 8.22 -4.70 -6.41
N VAL A 121 8.39 -4.06 -5.26
CA VAL A 121 9.69 -3.62 -4.75
C VAL A 121 10.06 -4.52 -3.58
N ASP A 122 11.06 -5.36 -3.80
CA ASP A 122 11.54 -6.29 -2.79
C ASP A 122 12.13 -5.58 -1.57
N ALA A 123 12.14 -6.29 -0.45
CA ALA A 123 12.81 -5.82 0.74
C ALA A 123 14.33 -5.81 0.51
N THR A 124 14.95 -4.68 0.81
CA THR A 124 16.40 -4.51 0.81
C THR A 124 16.89 -4.21 2.22
N PRO A 125 18.13 -4.54 2.58
CA PRO A 125 18.71 -4.16 3.87
C PRO A 125 18.79 -2.64 4.03
N ASP A 126 18.99 -1.91 2.93
CA ASP A 126 19.05 -0.46 2.91
C ASP A 126 17.69 0.16 2.56
N PHE A 127 17.12 0.85 3.53
CA PHE A 127 15.85 1.54 3.37
C PHE A 127 15.90 2.66 2.31
N LEU A 128 17.02 3.40 2.24
CA LEU A 128 17.15 4.52 1.29
C LEU A 128 17.17 4.02 -0.16
N SER A 129 17.85 2.91 -0.43
CA SER A 129 17.81 2.25 -1.74
C SER A 129 16.40 1.84 -2.14
N LYS A 130 15.62 1.32 -1.19
CA LYS A 130 14.21 0.98 -1.43
C LYS A 130 13.38 2.21 -1.77
N VAL A 131 13.55 3.31 -1.01
CA VAL A 131 12.88 4.59 -1.28
C VAL A 131 13.27 5.13 -2.65
N GLY A 132 14.56 5.11 -3.00
CA GLY A 132 15.04 5.53 -4.32
C GLY A 132 14.33 4.80 -5.44
N ARG A 133 14.22 3.47 -5.34
CA ARG A 133 13.51 2.64 -6.33
C ARG A 133 12.03 2.99 -6.46
N VAL A 134 11.36 3.25 -5.34
CA VAL A 134 9.95 3.67 -5.34
C VAL A 134 9.77 5.02 -6.04
N LEU A 135 10.64 5.99 -5.75
CA LEU A 135 10.60 7.31 -6.38
C LEU A 135 10.84 7.25 -7.89
N GLU A 136 11.73 6.36 -8.36
CA GLU A 136 11.92 6.10 -9.79
C GLU A 136 10.63 5.57 -10.45
N LEU A 137 9.98 4.60 -9.81
CA LEU A 137 8.71 4.05 -10.30
C LEU A 137 7.61 5.12 -10.34
N ILE A 138 7.45 5.91 -9.27
CA ILE A 138 6.48 7.01 -9.24
C ILE A 138 6.78 8.00 -10.38
N ARG A 139 8.02 8.41 -10.56
CA ARG A 139 8.40 9.34 -11.64
C ARG A 139 8.06 8.80 -13.03
N ALA A 140 8.27 7.50 -13.25
CA ALA A 140 7.95 6.86 -14.53
C ALA A 140 6.44 6.87 -14.82
N GLU A 141 5.61 6.87 -13.78
CA GLU A 141 4.15 6.90 -13.89
C GLU A 141 3.58 8.32 -14.03
N LEU A 142 4.33 9.36 -13.66
CA LEU A 142 3.88 10.74 -13.77
C LEU A 142 3.68 11.16 -15.23
N PRO A 143 2.71 12.05 -15.52
CA PRO A 143 2.61 12.72 -16.81
C PRO A 143 3.92 13.41 -17.19
N GLU A 144 4.21 13.49 -18.49
CA GLU A 144 5.48 14.03 -19.00
C GLU A 144 5.77 15.44 -18.48
N CYS A 145 4.74 16.28 -18.38
CA CYS A 145 4.84 17.64 -17.82
C CYS A 145 5.34 17.69 -16.37
N CYS A 146 5.15 16.60 -15.60
CA CYS A 146 5.51 16.52 -14.18
C CYS A 146 6.83 15.78 -13.94
N ARG A 147 7.33 15.00 -14.90
CA ARG A 147 8.55 14.18 -14.77
C ARG A 147 9.81 14.98 -14.52
N HIS A 148 9.86 16.20 -15.06
CA HIS A 148 11.02 17.09 -14.98
C HIS A 148 10.93 18.11 -13.83
N HIS A 149 9.90 18.04 -12.99
CA HIS A 149 9.83 18.90 -11.82
C HIS A 149 10.93 18.50 -10.81
N VAL A 150 11.87 19.44 -10.64
CA VAL A 150 12.92 19.32 -9.63
C VAL A 150 12.34 19.81 -8.31
N VAL A 151 12.26 18.93 -7.31
CA VAL A 151 11.91 19.36 -5.94
C VAL A 151 13.17 19.95 -5.31
N PRO A 152 13.22 21.27 -5.03
CA PRO A 152 14.39 21.89 -4.44
C PRO A 152 14.79 21.20 -3.14
N GLY A 153 16.02 20.71 -3.04
CA GLY A 153 16.56 20.04 -1.86
C GLY A 153 16.59 18.52 -1.91
N LEU A 154 15.80 17.87 -2.76
CA LEU A 154 15.87 16.40 -2.94
C LEU A 154 17.09 15.98 -3.78
N ASP A 155 17.60 16.85 -4.66
CA ASP A 155 18.77 16.56 -5.50
C ASP A 155 20.04 16.34 -4.70
N ARG A 156 20.11 16.86 -3.46
CA ARG A 156 21.25 16.66 -2.56
C ARG A 156 21.23 15.31 -1.86
N VAL A 157 20.06 14.72 -1.70
CA VAL A 157 19.87 13.42 -1.02
C VAL A 157 20.00 12.26 -2.01
N MET A 158 19.77 12.50 -3.30
CA MET A 158 19.71 11.46 -4.35
C MET A 158 20.99 11.32 -5.19
N LYS A 159 22.10 11.96 -4.82
CA LYS A 159 23.41 11.61 -5.38
C LYS A 159 23.92 10.31 -4.77
N ILE A 160 23.32 9.20 -5.16
CA ILE A 160 23.90 7.88 -4.92
C ILE A 160 25.09 7.77 -5.89
N PRO A 161 26.31 7.54 -5.39
CA PRO A 161 27.44 7.29 -6.28
C PRO A 161 27.16 6.03 -7.10
N ALA A 162 27.44 6.09 -8.40
CA ALA A 162 27.37 4.92 -9.26
C ALA A 162 28.23 3.79 -8.67
N PRO A 163 27.77 2.52 -8.72
CA PRO A 163 28.60 1.41 -8.27
C PRO A 163 29.89 1.43 -9.06
N ALA A 164 31.02 1.35 -8.34
CA ALA A 164 32.33 1.23 -8.95
C ALA A 164 32.37 -0.02 -9.82
N ALA A 165 32.89 0.13 -11.05
CA ALA A 165 33.06 -0.93 -12.03
C ALA A 165 34.07 -1.98 -11.57
#